data_a5feae4a96d0739ebe157771317181a3
#
_entry.id   a5feae4a96d0739ebe157771317181a3
#
_cell.length_a   1.000
_cell.length_b   1.000
_cell.length_c   1.000
_cell.angle_alpha   90.00
_cell.angle_beta   90.00
_cell.angle_gamma   90.00
#
_symmetry.space_group_name_H-M   'P 1'
#
loop_
_entity.id
_entity.type
_entity.pdbx_description
1 polymer ?
#
loop_
_entity_poly.entity_id
_entity_poly.type
_entity_poly.pdbx_seq_one_letter_code
_entity_poly.pdbx_strand_id
1 'polypeptide(L)'
;MVRAAPRVGLAEVLRRHGPAYLATHALPAVKAKVWRAILACRTAALGGQEQTCETCGATRHVYRSCRNRHCPKCQTRAKEAWLAARQREVLPVPYFHLVFTLPHDLNGLIGQCPRALYEMLFGAVSATLTEFAANPRWLGGTAAFTLILHTWKQDLGRHVHLHALVPGGALKADGTWVPAKPGFLFPNEALSSVFRGKFVTALKLARQACKLQGATVLADHPWRELLRAVHRHAWVVYAKHSLGGPEQVLDYLVYRFLKVLTIRLMPDRTSSTGKPPGRDSSRERLARYVA
;
A
#
# COMPACT_ATOMS: atom_id res chain seq x y z
N MET A 1 -4.82 13.26 -36.13
CA MET A 1 -4.35 12.38 -35.03
C MET A 1 -3.03 12.90 -34.53
N VAL A 2 -2.99 13.57 -33.38
CA VAL A 2 -1.75 14.04 -32.74
C VAL A 2 -1.08 12.81 -32.12
N ARG A 3 0.05 12.36 -32.66
CA ARG A 3 0.88 11.32 -32.03
C ARG A 3 1.34 11.84 -30.66
N ALA A 4 0.86 11.25 -29.57
CA ALA A 4 1.37 11.53 -28.25
C ALA A 4 2.89 11.28 -28.24
N ALA A 5 3.67 12.26 -27.76
CA ALA A 5 5.12 12.11 -27.65
C ALA A 5 5.47 10.83 -26.89
N PRO A 6 6.47 10.07 -27.30
CA PRO A 6 6.84 8.83 -26.65
C PRO A 6 7.19 9.11 -25.18
N ARG A 7 6.43 8.53 -24.25
CA ARG A 7 6.68 8.68 -22.82
C ARG A 7 8.01 8.01 -22.48
N VAL A 8 8.98 8.78 -22.04
CA VAL A 8 10.29 8.29 -21.61
C VAL A 8 10.11 7.29 -20.47
N GLY A 9 10.55 6.07 -20.65
CA GLY A 9 10.44 5.02 -19.66
C GLY A 9 11.60 5.03 -18.66
N LEU A 10 11.38 4.53 -17.42
CA LEU A 10 12.41 4.48 -16.37
C LEU A 10 13.71 3.82 -16.87
N ALA A 11 13.64 2.74 -17.63
CA ALA A 11 14.82 2.08 -18.18
C ALA A 11 15.64 3.00 -19.09
N GLU A 12 14.99 3.90 -19.80
CA GLU A 12 15.66 4.86 -20.68
C GLU A 12 16.34 5.97 -19.86
N VAL A 13 15.67 6.49 -18.84
CA VAL A 13 16.28 7.42 -17.88
C VAL A 13 17.53 6.79 -17.23
N LEU A 14 17.43 5.54 -16.79
CA LEU A 14 18.55 4.82 -16.20
C LEU A 14 19.70 4.57 -17.18
N ARG A 15 19.42 4.32 -18.46
CA ARG A 15 20.48 4.20 -19.49
C ARG A 15 21.17 5.54 -19.73
N ARG A 16 20.40 6.60 -19.87
CA ARG A 16 20.91 7.94 -20.22
C ARG A 16 21.71 8.57 -19.08
N HIS A 17 21.21 8.53 -17.86
CA HIS A 17 21.78 9.22 -16.71
C HIS A 17 22.50 8.30 -15.71
N GLY A 18 22.33 6.99 -15.86
CA GLY A 18 22.87 5.99 -14.96
C GLY A 18 24.40 6.00 -14.85
N PRO A 19 25.16 6.06 -15.96
CA PRO A 19 26.62 6.09 -15.87
C PRO A 19 27.14 7.23 -15.02
N ALA A 20 26.65 8.46 -15.23
CA ALA A 20 27.04 9.62 -14.46
C ALA A 20 26.67 9.50 -12.96
N TYR A 21 25.50 8.95 -12.66
CA TYR A 21 25.07 8.69 -11.28
C TYR A 21 25.96 7.65 -10.59
N LEU A 22 26.27 6.55 -11.27
CA LEU A 22 27.06 5.45 -10.71
C LEU A 22 28.55 5.81 -10.53
N ALA A 23 29.05 6.80 -11.26
CA ALA A 23 30.41 7.32 -11.07
C ALA A 23 30.63 7.97 -9.69
N THR A 24 29.55 8.48 -9.10
CA THR A 24 29.59 9.19 -7.80
C THR A 24 28.83 8.49 -6.68
N HIS A 25 28.02 7.45 -6.99
CA HIS A 25 27.15 6.77 -6.04
C HIS A 25 27.28 5.26 -6.15
N ALA A 26 27.76 4.59 -5.12
CA ALA A 26 27.74 3.13 -5.01
C ALA A 26 26.33 2.65 -4.70
N LEU A 27 25.87 1.63 -5.44
CA LEU A 27 24.58 0.99 -5.18
C LEU A 27 24.76 -0.23 -4.27
N PRO A 28 23.99 -0.33 -3.16
CA PRO A 28 23.87 -1.58 -2.42
C PRO A 28 23.45 -2.73 -3.34
N ALA A 29 23.93 -3.96 -3.08
CA ALA A 29 23.72 -5.11 -3.95
C ALA A 29 22.25 -5.34 -4.37
N VAL A 30 21.31 -5.14 -3.42
CA VAL A 30 19.85 -5.26 -3.69
C VAL A 30 19.39 -4.23 -4.71
N LYS A 31 19.82 -2.97 -4.58
CA LYS A 31 19.47 -1.90 -5.53
C LYS A 31 20.11 -2.13 -6.90
N ALA A 32 21.37 -2.57 -6.93
CA ALA A 32 22.06 -2.93 -8.17
C ALA A 32 21.38 -4.06 -8.92
N LYS A 33 20.85 -5.08 -8.21
CA LYS A 33 20.04 -6.16 -8.81
C LYS A 33 18.76 -5.61 -9.47
N VAL A 34 18.04 -4.72 -8.79
CA VAL A 34 16.83 -4.08 -9.34
C VAL A 34 17.16 -3.22 -10.55
N TRP A 35 18.23 -2.44 -10.47
CA TRP A 35 18.72 -1.59 -11.56
C TRP A 35 18.98 -2.41 -12.84
N ARG A 36 19.79 -3.49 -12.73
CA ARG A 36 20.07 -4.39 -13.84
C ARG A 36 18.80 -5.04 -14.40
N ALA A 37 17.89 -5.47 -13.53
CA ALA A 37 16.63 -6.07 -13.93
C ALA A 37 15.74 -5.10 -14.76
N ILE A 38 15.67 -3.83 -14.37
CA ILE A 38 14.90 -2.81 -15.09
C ILE A 38 15.54 -2.52 -16.45
N LEU A 39 16.86 -2.40 -16.51
CA LEU A 39 17.58 -2.17 -17.78
C LEU A 39 17.43 -3.32 -18.76
N ALA A 40 17.48 -4.56 -18.30
CA ALA A 40 17.36 -5.75 -19.12
C ALA A 40 15.90 -6.08 -19.51
N CYS A 41 14.90 -5.44 -18.86
CA CYS A 41 13.50 -5.79 -19.05
C CYS A 41 13.01 -5.58 -20.49
N ARG A 42 12.55 -6.67 -21.12
CA ARG A 42 12.07 -6.70 -22.52
C ARG A 42 13.15 -6.25 -23.50
N THR A 43 14.36 -6.73 -23.31
CA THR A 43 15.48 -6.60 -24.23
C THR A 43 16.07 -7.97 -24.54
N ALA A 44 16.94 -8.06 -25.56
CA ALA A 44 17.64 -9.28 -25.94
C ALA A 44 18.46 -9.89 -24.78
N ALA A 45 18.89 -9.08 -23.79
CA ALA A 45 19.64 -9.55 -22.62
C ALA A 45 18.89 -10.60 -21.76
N LEU A 46 17.57 -10.67 -21.84
CA LEU A 46 16.75 -11.70 -21.16
C LEU A 46 16.30 -12.83 -22.09
N GLY A 47 16.76 -12.82 -23.33
CA GLY A 47 16.29 -13.72 -24.38
C GLY A 47 14.84 -13.42 -24.79
N GLY A 48 14.33 -14.19 -25.73
CA GLY A 48 12.99 -13.96 -26.26
C GLY A 48 12.58 -15.07 -27.21
N GLN A 49 11.53 -14.77 -27.96
CA GLN A 49 11.00 -15.62 -29.06
C GLN A 49 10.88 -14.76 -30.30
N GLU A 50 11.18 -15.34 -31.42
CA GLU A 50 10.81 -14.79 -32.72
C GLU A 50 9.42 -15.30 -33.07
N GLN A 51 8.55 -14.44 -33.49
CA GLN A 51 7.21 -14.76 -33.97
C GLN A 51 7.11 -14.34 -35.42
N THR A 52 6.76 -15.28 -36.28
CA THR A 52 6.55 -15.05 -37.72
C THR A 52 5.05 -15.12 -38.00
N CYS A 53 4.55 -14.17 -38.75
CA CYS A 53 3.16 -14.18 -39.24
C CYS A 53 3.06 -15.19 -40.40
N GLU A 54 2.21 -16.18 -40.24
CA GLU A 54 2.01 -17.22 -41.29
C GLU A 54 1.40 -16.65 -42.57
N THR A 55 0.66 -15.54 -42.47
CA THR A 55 -0.04 -14.92 -43.63
C THR A 55 0.88 -14.04 -44.48
N CYS A 56 1.77 -13.24 -43.84
CA CYS A 56 2.56 -12.24 -44.55
C CYS A 56 4.09 -12.39 -44.35
N GLY A 57 4.54 -13.38 -43.58
CA GLY A 57 5.96 -13.63 -43.30
C GLY A 57 6.64 -12.60 -42.39
N ALA A 58 5.92 -11.58 -41.94
CA ALA A 58 6.49 -10.55 -41.06
C ALA A 58 6.96 -11.16 -39.74
N THR A 59 8.19 -10.85 -39.34
CA THR A 59 8.77 -11.33 -38.07
C THR A 59 8.82 -10.23 -37.01
N ARG A 60 8.66 -10.62 -35.74
CA ARG A 60 8.89 -9.74 -34.59
C ARG A 60 9.56 -10.47 -33.44
N HIS A 61 10.46 -9.81 -32.75
CA HIS A 61 11.05 -10.33 -31.49
C HIS A 61 10.21 -9.96 -30.28
N VAL A 62 9.85 -10.95 -29.46
CA VAL A 62 9.15 -10.77 -28.19
C VAL A 62 10.08 -11.16 -27.06
N TYR A 63 10.70 -10.16 -26.44
CA TYR A 63 11.66 -10.37 -25.36
C TYR A 63 10.99 -10.65 -24.02
N ARG A 64 11.65 -11.48 -23.20
CA ARG A 64 11.18 -11.82 -21.84
C ARG A 64 11.17 -10.60 -20.92
N SER A 65 10.25 -10.60 -19.97
CA SER A 65 10.15 -9.58 -18.92
C SER A 65 11.01 -9.94 -17.71
N CYS A 66 11.52 -8.94 -16.99
CA CYS A 66 12.35 -9.16 -15.79
C CYS A 66 11.57 -9.66 -14.57
N ARG A 67 10.24 -9.61 -14.59
CA ARG A 67 9.32 -9.95 -13.48
C ARG A 67 9.65 -9.28 -12.14
N ASN A 68 10.51 -8.26 -12.17
CA ASN A 68 10.91 -7.56 -10.96
C ASN A 68 9.77 -6.65 -10.47
N ARG A 69 9.47 -6.70 -9.17
CA ARG A 69 8.40 -5.90 -8.52
C ARG A 69 8.63 -4.38 -8.59
N HIS A 70 9.83 -3.93 -8.87
CA HIS A 70 10.16 -2.51 -9.02
C HIS A 70 10.14 -2.05 -10.49
N CYS A 71 9.97 -2.96 -11.43
CA CYS A 71 9.93 -2.62 -12.85
C CYS A 71 8.54 -2.07 -13.24
N PRO A 72 8.43 -0.80 -13.69
CA PRO A 72 7.14 -0.23 -14.09
C PRO A 72 6.43 -1.04 -15.17
N LYS A 73 7.19 -1.51 -16.18
CA LYS A 73 6.65 -2.33 -17.28
C LYS A 73 6.05 -3.66 -16.81
N CYS A 74 6.68 -4.33 -15.82
CA CYS A 74 6.19 -5.60 -15.28
C CYS A 74 5.01 -5.40 -14.33
N GLN A 75 4.96 -4.27 -13.60
CA GLN A 75 3.90 -3.99 -12.65
C GLN A 75 2.60 -3.51 -13.29
N THR A 76 2.63 -2.97 -14.51
CA THR A 76 1.43 -2.44 -15.18
C THR A 76 0.30 -3.48 -15.20
N ARG A 77 0.56 -4.68 -15.72
CA ARG A 77 -0.47 -5.74 -15.81
C ARG A 77 -1.01 -6.16 -14.44
N ALA A 78 -0.14 -6.28 -13.43
CA ALA A 78 -0.56 -6.63 -12.08
C ALA A 78 -1.45 -5.55 -11.46
N LYS A 79 -1.11 -4.28 -11.71
CA LYS A 79 -1.91 -3.13 -11.25
C LYS A 79 -3.28 -3.10 -11.93
N GLU A 80 -3.33 -3.26 -13.24
CA GLU A 80 -4.57 -3.27 -14.02
C GLU A 80 -5.50 -4.41 -13.55
N ALA A 81 -4.96 -5.61 -13.35
CA ALA A 81 -5.73 -6.74 -12.85
C ALA A 81 -6.26 -6.50 -11.43
N TRP A 82 -5.43 -5.91 -10.55
CA TRP A 82 -5.84 -5.54 -9.20
C TRP A 82 -6.94 -4.48 -9.22
N LEU A 83 -6.76 -3.43 -10.02
CA LEU A 83 -7.71 -2.34 -10.17
C LEU A 83 -9.06 -2.84 -10.68
N ALA A 84 -9.06 -3.63 -11.76
CA ALA A 84 -10.27 -4.23 -12.31
C ALA A 84 -11.01 -5.14 -11.30
N ALA A 85 -10.26 -5.84 -10.44
CA ALA A 85 -10.85 -6.62 -9.36
C ALA A 85 -11.50 -5.72 -8.30
N ARG A 86 -10.87 -4.62 -7.92
CA ARG A 86 -11.43 -3.69 -6.91
C ARG A 86 -12.64 -2.91 -7.44
N GLN A 87 -12.60 -2.48 -8.68
CA GLN A 87 -13.72 -1.79 -9.30
C GLN A 87 -15.02 -2.62 -9.33
N ARG A 88 -14.90 -3.95 -9.50
CA ARG A 88 -16.08 -4.86 -9.43
C ARG A 88 -16.67 -5.00 -8.02
N GLU A 89 -15.92 -4.65 -7.00
CA GLU A 89 -16.32 -4.76 -5.59
C GLU A 89 -16.84 -3.44 -5.00
N VAL A 90 -16.84 -2.38 -5.83
CA VAL A 90 -17.36 -1.08 -5.43
C VAL A 90 -18.87 -1.17 -5.22
N LEU A 91 -19.33 -0.72 -4.05
CA LEU A 91 -20.72 -0.63 -3.71
C LEU A 91 -21.34 0.67 -4.26
N PRO A 92 -22.63 0.70 -4.61
CA PRO A 92 -23.30 1.91 -5.08
C PRO A 92 -23.68 2.85 -3.92
N VAL A 93 -22.67 3.25 -3.14
CA VAL A 93 -22.80 4.14 -1.98
C VAL A 93 -21.70 5.20 -2.01
N PRO A 94 -21.88 6.34 -1.33
CA PRO A 94 -20.78 7.31 -1.16
C PRO A 94 -19.55 6.68 -0.52
N TYR A 95 -18.38 7.15 -0.87
CA TYR A 95 -17.12 6.69 -0.30
C TYR A 95 -16.36 7.83 0.36
N PHE A 96 -15.57 7.46 1.37
CA PHE A 96 -14.63 8.34 2.04
C PHE A 96 -13.19 7.86 1.78
N HIS A 97 -12.33 8.82 1.50
CA HIS A 97 -10.90 8.62 1.37
C HIS A 97 -10.20 9.14 2.63
N LEU A 98 -9.65 8.23 3.42
CA LEU A 98 -8.90 8.57 4.62
C LEU A 98 -7.40 8.36 4.39
N VAL A 99 -6.59 9.15 5.06
CA VAL A 99 -5.12 9.01 5.04
C VAL A 99 -4.62 8.96 6.48
N PHE A 100 -3.87 7.94 6.83
CA PHE A 100 -3.24 7.74 8.13
C PHE A 100 -1.72 7.84 7.96
N THR A 101 -1.09 8.85 8.53
CA THR A 101 0.33 9.14 8.34
C THR A 101 1.14 8.81 9.58
N LEU A 102 2.27 8.11 9.38
CA LEU A 102 3.26 7.93 10.44
C LEU A 102 4.16 9.17 10.56
N PRO A 103 4.50 9.62 11.79
CA PRO A 103 5.44 10.71 11.98
C PRO A 103 6.84 10.37 11.45
N HIS A 104 7.54 11.38 10.96
CA HIS A 104 8.87 11.24 10.38
C HIS A 104 9.92 10.74 11.37
N ASP A 105 9.69 10.95 12.66
CA ASP A 105 10.53 10.42 13.76
C ASP A 105 10.70 8.89 13.68
N LEU A 106 9.72 8.18 13.11
CA LEU A 106 9.78 6.73 12.88
C LEU A 106 10.59 6.32 11.64
N ASN A 107 11.01 7.27 10.79
CA ASN A 107 11.67 6.93 9.52
C ASN A 107 12.97 6.13 9.68
N GLY A 108 13.75 6.40 10.75
CA GLY A 108 14.94 5.63 11.07
C GLY A 108 14.61 4.17 11.38
N LEU A 109 13.65 3.95 12.26
CA LEU A 109 13.19 2.61 12.63
C LEU A 109 12.50 1.87 11.48
N ILE A 110 11.70 2.58 10.67
CA ILE A 110 11.10 2.01 9.44
C ILE A 110 12.19 1.55 8.46
N GLY A 111 13.31 2.29 8.38
CA GLY A 111 14.44 1.90 7.52
C GLY A 111 15.10 0.59 7.94
N GLN A 112 15.11 0.30 9.22
CA GLN A 112 15.73 -0.88 9.82
C GLN A 112 14.76 -2.07 9.89
N CYS A 113 13.51 -1.84 10.27
CA CYS A 113 12.49 -2.87 10.47
C CYS A 113 11.21 -2.61 9.66
N PRO A 114 11.28 -2.45 8.31
CA PRO A 114 10.14 -1.99 7.50
C PRO A 114 8.93 -2.93 7.61
N ARG A 115 9.16 -4.25 7.62
CA ARG A 115 8.09 -5.24 7.68
C ARG A 115 7.27 -5.11 8.96
N ALA A 116 7.94 -5.10 10.12
CA ALA A 116 7.27 -5.00 11.42
C ALA A 116 6.48 -3.69 11.53
N LEU A 117 7.05 -2.56 11.09
CA LEU A 117 6.38 -1.26 11.17
C LEU A 117 5.17 -1.17 10.23
N TYR A 118 5.25 -1.76 9.02
CA TYR A 118 4.10 -1.80 8.11
C TYR A 118 2.99 -2.71 8.64
N GLU A 119 3.31 -3.88 9.19
CA GLU A 119 2.33 -4.77 9.83
C GLU A 119 1.61 -4.06 10.99
N MET A 120 2.34 -3.35 11.85
CA MET A 120 1.76 -2.53 12.92
C MET A 120 0.89 -1.40 12.39
N LEU A 121 1.30 -0.73 11.30
CA LEU A 121 0.53 0.34 10.68
C LEU A 121 -0.82 -0.19 10.15
N PHE A 122 -0.79 -1.27 9.38
CA PHE A 122 -2.02 -1.91 8.90
C PHE A 122 -2.92 -2.37 10.05
N GLY A 123 -2.35 -3.01 11.07
CA GLY A 123 -3.10 -3.48 12.23
C GLY A 123 -3.74 -2.33 13.02
N ALA A 124 -3.00 -1.26 13.27
CA ALA A 124 -3.51 -0.11 14.02
C ALA A 124 -4.63 0.62 13.25
N VAL A 125 -4.47 0.83 11.94
CA VAL A 125 -5.51 1.47 11.10
C VAL A 125 -6.75 0.60 11.02
N SER A 126 -6.59 -0.70 10.74
CA SER A 126 -7.70 -1.65 10.67
C SER A 126 -8.48 -1.69 11.98
N ALA A 127 -7.79 -1.84 13.10
CA ALA A 127 -8.43 -1.87 14.42
C ALA A 127 -9.11 -0.54 14.77
N THR A 128 -8.57 0.61 14.35
CA THR A 128 -9.20 1.91 14.55
C THR A 128 -10.49 2.02 13.74
N LEU A 129 -10.46 1.73 12.46
CA LEU A 129 -11.65 1.81 11.60
C LEU A 129 -12.75 0.83 12.05
N THR A 130 -12.38 -0.39 12.45
CA THR A 130 -13.31 -1.40 12.95
C THR A 130 -13.98 -0.93 14.25
N GLU A 131 -13.21 -0.39 15.21
CA GLU A 131 -13.73 0.11 16.47
C GLU A 131 -14.70 1.28 16.28
N PHE A 132 -14.35 2.25 15.44
CA PHE A 132 -15.22 3.38 15.13
C PHE A 132 -16.50 2.94 14.42
N ALA A 133 -16.42 2.02 13.48
CA ALA A 133 -17.59 1.51 12.78
C ALA A 133 -18.53 0.71 13.70
N ALA A 134 -17.98 -0.09 14.62
CA ALA A 134 -18.76 -0.86 15.58
C ALA A 134 -19.46 0.00 16.64
N ASN A 135 -18.94 1.21 16.90
CA ASN A 135 -19.53 2.10 17.90
C ASN A 135 -20.91 2.62 17.46
N PRO A 136 -21.99 2.37 18.25
CA PRO A 136 -23.35 2.81 17.93
C PRO A 136 -23.51 4.33 17.79
N ARG A 137 -22.60 5.11 18.38
CA ARG A 137 -22.57 6.58 18.21
C ARG A 137 -22.33 6.99 16.76
N TRP A 138 -21.65 6.15 15.98
CA TRP A 138 -21.31 6.44 14.60
C TRP A 138 -22.12 5.59 13.62
N LEU A 139 -21.77 4.29 13.48
CA LEU A 139 -22.43 3.40 12.53
C LEU A 139 -23.07 2.17 13.18
N GLY A 140 -22.52 1.68 14.29
CA GLY A 140 -23.08 0.54 15.02
C GLY A 140 -23.04 -0.77 14.23
N GLY A 141 -22.05 -0.95 13.34
CA GLY A 141 -21.95 -2.12 12.49
C GLY A 141 -20.52 -2.41 12.03
N THR A 142 -20.37 -3.33 11.11
CA THR A 142 -19.08 -3.69 10.51
C THR A 142 -18.86 -2.91 9.23
N ALA A 143 -17.78 -2.12 9.18
CA ALA A 143 -17.38 -1.43 7.95
C ALA A 143 -16.46 -2.29 7.09
N ALA A 144 -16.59 -2.14 5.76
CA ALA A 144 -15.59 -2.60 4.81
C ALA A 144 -14.60 -1.46 4.50
N PHE A 145 -13.35 -1.80 4.19
CA PHE A 145 -12.37 -0.82 3.72
C PHE A 145 -11.25 -1.47 2.92
N THR A 146 -10.65 -0.70 2.02
CA THR A 146 -9.45 -1.09 1.27
C THR A 146 -8.30 -0.19 1.72
N LEU A 147 -7.20 -0.81 2.16
CA LEU A 147 -6.00 -0.10 2.61
C LEU A 147 -4.88 -0.21 1.58
N ILE A 148 -4.24 0.92 1.26
CA ILE A 148 -3.16 1.00 0.26
C ILE A 148 -1.97 1.72 0.89
N LEU A 149 -0.81 1.03 0.97
CA LEU A 149 0.40 1.59 1.55
C LEU A 149 1.15 2.47 0.55
N HIS A 150 1.46 3.68 0.97
CA HIS A 150 2.42 4.55 0.31
C HIS A 150 3.61 4.82 1.23
N THR A 151 4.83 4.86 0.65
CA THR A 151 6.08 4.96 1.44
C THR A 151 6.91 6.17 1.11
N TRP A 152 6.47 7.02 0.17
CA TRP A 152 7.14 8.26 -0.21
C TRP A 152 6.16 9.35 -0.64
N LYS A 153 6.59 10.58 -0.62
CA LYS A 153 5.90 11.76 -1.18
C LYS A 153 6.41 12.09 -2.59
N GLN A 154 5.93 13.17 -3.19
CA GLN A 154 6.24 13.55 -4.58
C GLN A 154 7.72 13.84 -4.84
N ASP A 155 8.46 14.32 -3.85
CA ASP A 155 9.90 14.56 -3.89
C ASP A 155 10.74 13.30 -3.64
N LEU A 156 10.11 12.12 -3.61
CA LEU A 156 10.71 10.83 -3.30
C LEU A 156 11.25 10.70 -1.87
N GLY A 157 11.01 11.69 -1.01
CA GLY A 157 11.31 11.61 0.42
C GLY A 157 10.47 10.51 1.10
N ARG A 158 11.05 9.84 2.10
CA ARG A 158 10.32 8.81 2.87
C ARG A 158 9.17 9.46 3.63
N HIS A 159 7.96 8.99 3.33
CA HIS A 159 6.72 9.45 3.93
C HIS A 159 5.73 8.30 3.94
N VAL A 160 5.67 7.59 5.07
CA VAL A 160 4.87 6.38 5.19
C VAL A 160 3.46 6.73 5.63
N HIS A 161 2.50 6.34 4.82
CA HIS A 161 1.08 6.55 5.11
C HIS A 161 0.22 5.47 4.45
N LEU A 162 -0.95 5.22 5.05
CA LEU A 162 -1.99 4.37 4.49
C LEU A 162 -3.13 5.22 3.96
N HIS A 163 -3.52 4.96 2.73
CA HIS A 163 -4.79 5.37 2.20
C HIS A 163 -5.84 4.31 2.55
N ALA A 164 -6.97 4.75 3.08
CA ALA A 164 -8.13 3.90 3.31
C ALA A 164 -9.29 4.40 2.45
N LEU A 165 -9.83 3.54 1.61
CA LEU A 165 -11.07 3.77 0.87
C LEU A 165 -12.19 3.04 1.61
N VAL A 166 -13.14 3.80 2.17
CA VAL A 166 -14.18 3.30 3.09
C VAL A 166 -15.56 3.63 2.52
N PRO A 167 -16.44 2.65 2.28
CA PRO A 167 -17.84 2.91 1.98
C PRO A 167 -18.49 3.74 3.09
N GLY A 168 -19.37 4.66 2.72
CA GLY A 168 -20.08 5.54 3.64
C GLY A 168 -21.21 4.84 4.40
N GLY A 169 -20.86 3.86 5.20
CA GLY A 169 -21.79 3.10 6.04
C GLY A 169 -21.20 1.81 6.58
N ALA A 170 -22.02 1.05 7.29
CA ALA A 170 -21.65 -0.23 7.88
C ALA A 170 -22.81 -1.24 7.78
N LEU A 171 -22.46 -2.53 7.84
CA LEU A 171 -23.41 -3.63 7.83
C LEU A 171 -23.64 -4.09 9.28
N LYS A 172 -24.87 -4.09 9.75
CA LYS A 172 -25.27 -4.67 11.03
C LYS A 172 -25.27 -6.20 10.97
N ALA A 173 -25.32 -6.82 12.15
CA ALA A 173 -25.37 -8.28 12.27
C ALA A 173 -26.62 -8.90 11.63
N ASP A 174 -27.73 -8.17 11.58
CA ASP A 174 -28.98 -8.55 10.93
C ASP A 174 -28.97 -8.38 9.39
N GLY A 175 -27.84 -7.93 8.82
CA GLY A 175 -27.72 -7.68 7.37
C GLY A 175 -28.20 -6.28 6.93
N THR A 176 -28.68 -5.44 7.85
CA THR A 176 -29.15 -4.09 7.53
C THR A 176 -27.96 -3.15 7.28
N TRP A 177 -28.03 -2.37 6.19
CA TRP A 177 -27.06 -1.31 5.90
C TRP A 177 -27.39 -0.03 6.67
N VAL A 178 -26.42 0.50 7.42
CA VAL A 178 -26.51 1.80 8.10
C VAL A 178 -25.66 2.81 7.35
N PRO A 179 -26.25 3.80 6.67
CA PRO A 179 -25.52 4.84 5.99
C PRO A 179 -24.82 5.79 6.95
N ALA A 180 -23.65 6.28 6.58
CA ALA A 180 -22.99 7.38 7.26
C ALA A 180 -23.76 8.69 7.02
N LYS A 181 -23.57 9.67 7.90
CA LYS A 181 -24.11 11.02 7.73
C LYS A 181 -23.55 11.66 6.44
N PRO A 182 -24.34 12.45 5.71
CA PRO A 182 -23.85 13.13 4.51
C PRO A 182 -22.57 13.94 4.82
N GLY A 183 -21.50 13.70 4.02
CA GLY A 183 -20.23 14.42 4.16
C GLY A 183 -19.40 14.09 5.41
N PHE A 184 -19.85 13.20 6.28
CA PHE A 184 -19.17 12.89 7.54
C PHE A 184 -19.12 11.38 7.80
N LEU A 185 -17.93 10.86 8.06
CA LEU A 185 -17.76 9.47 8.47
C LEU A 185 -17.39 9.36 9.96
N PHE A 186 -16.23 9.91 10.33
CA PHE A 186 -15.71 9.92 11.72
C PHE A 186 -14.93 11.20 11.98
N PRO A 187 -14.82 11.66 13.26
CA PRO A 187 -14.04 12.83 13.60
C PRO A 187 -12.52 12.56 13.50
N ASN A 188 -11.81 13.40 12.74
CA ASN A 188 -10.39 13.23 12.46
C ASN A 188 -9.50 13.19 13.70
N GLU A 189 -9.77 14.05 14.69
CA GLU A 189 -8.99 14.13 15.93
C GLU A 189 -9.12 12.84 16.76
N ALA A 190 -10.35 12.32 16.88
CA ALA A 190 -10.59 11.07 17.58
C ALA A 190 -9.93 9.88 16.87
N LEU A 191 -10.04 9.80 15.52
CA LEU A 191 -9.32 8.80 14.72
C LEU A 191 -7.81 8.89 14.94
N SER A 192 -7.24 10.10 14.91
CA SER A 192 -5.82 10.35 15.13
C SER A 192 -5.34 9.86 16.50
N SER A 193 -6.09 10.20 17.55
CA SER A 193 -5.75 9.83 18.92
C SER A 193 -5.78 8.30 19.13
N VAL A 194 -6.85 7.63 18.67
CA VAL A 194 -6.99 6.18 18.80
C VAL A 194 -5.97 5.44 17.95
N PHE A 195 -5.75 5.88 16.70
CA PHE A 195 -4.73 5.32 15.81
C PHE A 195 -3.33 5.41 16.43
N ARG A 196 -2.93 6.58 16.93
CA ARG A 196 -1.67 6.76 17.65
C ARG A 196 -1.53 5.81 18.82
N GLY A 197 -2.56 5.74 19.68
CA GLY A 197 -2.57 4.86 20.86
C GLY A 197 -2.33 3.40 20.48
N LYS A 198 -3.08 2.89 19.50
CA LYS A 198 -2.95 1.51 19.00
C LYS A 198 -1.58 1.23 18.40
N PHE A 199 -1.08 2.14 17.56
CA PHE A 199 0.24 1.97 16.94
C PHE A 199 1.37 1.97 17.98
N VAL A 200 1.37 2.91 18.93
CA VAL A 200 2.40 3.01 19.97
C VAL A 200 2.34 1.80 20.91
N THR A 201 1.15 1.31 21.23
CA THR A 201 1.00 0.06 22.00
C THR A 201 1.61 -1.13 21.24
N ALA A 202 1.29 -1.29 19.96
CA ALA A 202 1.87 -2.34 19.12
C ALA A 202 3.41 -2.21 19.03
N LEU A 203 3.92 -0.99 18.93
CA LEU A 203 5.36 -0.71 18.88
C LEU A 203 6.07 -1.13 20.18
N LYS A 204 5.49 -0.82 21.34
CA LYS A 204 6.01 -1.25 22.66
C LYS A 204 6.01 -2.78 22.80
N LEU A 205 4.91 -3.43 22.42
CA LEU A 205 4.82 -4.90 22.43
C LEU A 205 5.81 -5.55 21.46
N ALA A 206 6.04 -4.97 20.29
CA ALA A 206 7.02 -5.47 19.33
C ALA A 206 8.44 -5.38 19.85
N ARG A 207 8.80 -4.33 20.61
CA ARG A 207 10.09 -4.24 21.30
C ARG A 207 10.23 -5.35 22.35
N GLN A 208 9.24 -5.53 23.21
CA GLN A 208 9.24 -6.57 24.24
C GLN A 208 9.35 -7.99 23.65
N ALA A 209 8.69 -8.23 22.54
CA ALA A 209 8.70 -9.51 21.81
C ALA A 209 9.93 -9.67 20.90
N CYS A 210 10.96 -8.82 21.00
CA CYS A 210 12.17 -8.83 20.17
C CYS A 210 11.91 -8.84 18.65
N LYS A 211 10.78 -8.32 18.19
CA LYS A 211 10.42 -8.25 16.75
C LYS A 211 11.10 -7.11 16.00
N LEU A 212 11.83 -6.24 16.70
CA LEU A 212 12.59 -5.10 16.16
C LEU A 212 14.09 -5.37 16.17
N GLN A 213 14.52 -6.63 15.97
CA GLN A 213 15.93 -7.02 16.00
C GLN A 213 16.74 -6.23 14.97
N GLY A 214 17.97 -5.85 15.35
CA GLY A 214 18.89 -5.07 14.52
C GLY A 214 18.62 -3.56 14.50
N ALA A 215 17.58 -3.08 15.20
CA ALA A 215 17.33 -1.65 15.30
C ALA A 215 18.25 -0.99 16.33
N THR A 216 18.95 0.05 15.92
CA THR A 216 19.88 0.82 16.76
C THR A 216 19.18 1.61 17.88
N VAL A 217 17.89 1.82 17.75
CA VAL A 217 17.05 2.60 18.68
C VAL A 217 16.56 1.79 19.90
N LEU A 218 16.94 0.51 20.02
CA LEU A 218 16.43 -0.37 21.09
C LEU A 218 17.05 -0.14 22.47
N ALA A 219 18.19 0.56 22.57
CA ALA A 219 18.74 0.98 23.86
C ALA A 219 17.73 1.90 24.57
N ASP A 220 17.70 1.86 25.91
CA ASP A 220 16.63 2.51 26.70
C ASP A 220 16.54 4.02 26.50
N HIS A 221 17.65 4.71 26.40
CA HIS A 221 17.66 6.16 26.21
C HIS A 221 17.12 6.56 24.82
N PRO A 222 17.66 6.11 23.68
CA PRO A 222 17.12 6.41 22.36
C PRO A 222 15.66 5.98 22.19
N TRP A 223 15.25 4.88 22.82
CA TRP A 223 13.88 4.42 22.81
C TRP A 223 12.91 5.39 23.51
N ARG A 224 13.29 5.85 24.70
CA ARG A 224 12.48 6.84 25.43
C ARG A 224 12.37 8.16 24.65
N GLU A 225 13.44 8.59 24.00
CA GLU A 225 13.42 9.78 23.16
C GLU A 225 12.51 9.61 21.94
N LEU A 226 12.59 8.46 21.25
CA LEU A 226 11.68 8.13 20.15
C LEU A 226 10.21 8.19 20.62
N LEU A 227 9.88 7.56 21.75
CA LEU A 227 8.51 7.58 22.28
C LEU A 227 8.05 9.01 22.65
N ARG A 228 8.93 9.85 23.20
CA ARG A 228 8.61 11.28 23.43
C ARG A 228 8.37 12.01 22.12
N ALA A 229 9.21 11.82 21.11
CA ALA A 229 9.09 12.46 19.81
C ALA A 229 7.76 12.08 19.13
N VAL A 230 7.39 10.81 19.08
CA VAL A 230 6.13 10.37 18.45
C VAL A 230 4.86 10.80 19.19
N HIS A 231 4.98 11.24 20.47
CA HIS A 231 3.87 11.80 21.24
C HIS A 231 3.80 13.34 21.16
N ARG A 232 4.86 14.00 20.76
CA ARG A 232 4.99 15.48 20.78
C ARG A 232 3.99 16.17 19.87
N HIS A 233 3.61 15.54 18.77
CA HIS A 233 2.69 16.08 17.78
C HIS A 233 1.45 15.22 17.61
N ALA A 234 0.36 15.85 17.21
CA ALA A 234 -0.81 15.11 16.73
C ALA A 234 -0.45 14.37 15.44
N TRP A 235 -0.88 13.11 15.33
CA TRP A 235 -0.67 12.35 14.11
C TRP A 235 -1.68 12.78 13.05
N VAL A 236 -1.22 12.88 11.81
CA VAL A 236 -2.08 13.34 10.73
C VAL A 236 -3.01 12.20 10.32
N VAL A 237 -4.29 12.39 10.61
CA VAL A 237 -5.38 11.62 10.02
C VAL A 237 -6.27 12.61 9.26
N TYR A 238 -6.52 12.31 8.01
CA TYR A 238 -7.32 13.15 7.14
C TYR A 238 -8.43 12.31 6.52
N ALA A 239 -9.67 12.75 6.63
CA ALA A 239 -10.82 12.12 6.01
C ALA A 239 -11.52 13.12 5.10
N LYS A 240 -11.76 12.73 3.85
CA LYS A 240 -12.44 13.53 2.85
C LYS A 240 -13.47 12.68 2.12
N HIS A 241 -14.61 13.29 1.83
CA HIS A 241 -15.55 12.69 0.89
C HIS A 241 -14.90 12.54 -0.50
N SER A 242 -15.11 11.41 -1.15
CA SER A 242 -14.59 11.15 -2.49
C SER A 242 -15.36 11.96 -3.52
N LEU A 243 -14.81 13.08 -3.96
CA LEU A 243 -15.46 14.02 -4.89
C LEU A 243 -15.67 13.45 -6.29
N GLY A 244 -14.87 12.48 -6.71
CA GLY A 244 -14.91 11.88 -8.05
C GLY A 244 -15.40 10.43 -8.08
N GLY A 245 -15.95 9.93 -6.98
CA GLY A 245 -16.33 8.53 -6.85
C GLY A 245 -15.15 7.62 -6.47
N PRO A 246 -15.45 6.39 -6.03
CA PRO A 246 -14.43 5.42 -5.57
C PRO A 246 -13.51 4.95 -6.69
N GLU A 247 -13.99 4.86 -7.93
CA GLU A 247 -13.22 4.45 -9.10
C GLU A 247 -12.06 5.42 -9.37
N GLN A 248 -12.32 6.73 -9.35
CA GLN A 248 -11.29 7.74 -9.56
C GLN A 248 -10.24 7.73 -8.44
N VAL A 249 -10.65 7.47 -7.19
CA VAL A 249 -9.70 7.33 -6.07
C VAL A 249 -8.86 6.08 -6.24
N LEU A 250 -9.44 4.96 -6.64
CA LEU A 250 -8.72 3.72 -6.93
C LEU A 250 -7.70 3.92 -8.05
N ASP A 251 -8.12 4.53 -9.16
CA ASP A 251 -7.23 4.87 -10.29
C ASP A 251 -6.07 5.76 -9.83
N TYR A 252 -6.38 6.86 -9.14
CA TYR A 252 -5.36 7.76 -8.61
C TYR A 252 -4.35 7.04 -7.71
N LEU A 253 -4.82 6.20 -6.78
CA LEU A 253 -3.97 5.50 -5.82
C LEU A 253 -3.10 4.43 -6.49
N VAL A 254 -3.60 3.76 -7.51
CA VAL A 254 -2.88 2.69 -8.21
C VAL A 254 -1.88 3.23 -9.23
N TYR A 255 -2.27 4.25 -10.01
CA TYR A 255 -1.40 4.77 -11.08
C TYR A 255 -0.29 5.67 -10.58
N ARG A 256 -0.49 6.37 -9.48
CA ARG A 256 0.51 7.29 -8.93
C ARG A 256 1.66 6.59 -8.20
N PHE A 257 1.49 5.32 -7.78
CA PHE A 257 2.45 4.64 -6.90
C PHE A 257 2.75 3.21 -7.36
N LEU A 258 4.05 2.88 -7.41
CA LEU A 258 4.59 1.61 -7.91
C LEU A 258 4.36 0.41 -6.98
N LYS A 259 3.91 0.62 -5.75
CA LYS A 259 3.78 -0.44 -4.74
C LYS A 259 2.42 -0.34 -4.04
N VAL A 260 1.54 -1.27 -4.33
CA VAL A 260 0.25 -1.40 -3.65
C VAL A 260 0.30 -2.64 -2.77
N LEU A 261 0.20 -2.45 -1.46
CA LEU A 261 -0.08 -3.51 -0.50
C LEU A 261 -1.51 -3.30 0.00
N THR A 262 -2.37 -4.27 -0.19
CA THR A 262 -3.79 -4.15 0.15
C THR A 262 -4.17 -5.20 1.18
N ILE A 263 -4.83 -4.79 2.25
CA ILE A 263 -5.55 -5.67 3.17
C ILE A 263 -7.03 -5.30 3.06
N ARG A 264 -7.86 -6.31 2.84
CA ARG A 264 -9.31 -6.20 2.88
C ARG A 264 -9.81 -6.93 4.12
N LEU A 265 -10.53 -6.24 4.99
CA LEU A 265 -11.36 -6.85 6.00
C LEU A 265 -12.81 -6.80 5.50
N MET A 266 -13.39 -7.97 5.27
CA MET A 266 -14.82 -8.15 5.11
C MET A 266 -15.34 -8.82 6.36
N PRO A 267 -16.58 -8.53 6.79
CA PRO A 267 -17.24 -9.36 7.78
C PRO A 267 -17.24 -10.80 7.26
N ASP A 268 -16.85 -11.76 8.12
CA ASP A 268 -17.02 -13.16 7.82
C ASP A 268 -18.49 -13.38 7.46
N ARG A 269 -18.74 -13.83 6.24
CA ARG A 269 -20.03 -14.43 5.94
C ARG A 269 -20.09 -15.67 6.82
N THR A 270 -20.89 -15.62 7.88
CA THR A 270 -21.28 -16.81 8.60
C THR A 270 -21.93 -17.72 7.57
N SER A 271 -21.18 -18.70 7.12
CA SER A 271 -21.61 -19.70 6.17
C SER A 271 -22.65 -20.57 6.84
N SER A 272 -23.88 -20.45 6.40
CA SER A 272 -24.71 -21.63 6.36
C SER A 272 -24.11 -22.55 5.29
N THR A 273 -23.71 -23.75 5.72
CA THR A 273 -23.23 -24.90 4.95
C THR A 273 -21.75 -24.92 4.49
N GLY A 274 -20.95 -25.72 5.23
CA GLY A 274 -20.05 -26.75 4.74
C GLY A 274 -18.84 -26.37 3.90
N LYS A 275 -17.73 -26.27 4.53
CA LYS A 275 -16.30 -26.50 4.21
C LYS A 275 -15.43 -25.28 4.51
N PRO A 276 -14.41 -25.40 5.36
CA PRO A 276 -13.53 -24.26 5.63
C PRO A 276 -12.70 -23.97 4.38
N PRO A 277 -12.59 -22.68 3.97
CA PRO A 277 -11.62 -22.30 2.97
C PRO A 277 -10.23 -22.50 3.56
N GLY A 278 -9.33 -23.10 2.78
CA GLY A 278 -7.94 -23.33 3.16
C GLY A 278 -7.29 -22.05 3.68
N ARG A 279 -6.44 -22.22 4.69
CA ARG A 279 -5.64 -21.17 5.33
C ARG A 279 -4.83 -20.36 4.30
N ASP A 280 -5.38 -19.27 3.82
CA ASP A 280 -4.61 -18.20 3.20
C ASP A 280 -4.91 -16.93 4.01
N SER A 281 -4.25 -16.83 5.17
CA SER A 281 -4.44 -15.71 6.06
C SER A 281 -3.87 -14.43 5.44
N SER A 282 -4.51 -13.30 5.70
CA SER A 282 -4.04 -11.95 5.29
C SER A 282 -2.58 -11.70 5.69
N ARG A 283 -2.10 -12.39 6.72
CA ARG A 283 -0.71 -12.38 7.21
C ARG A 283 0.28 -13.03 6.24
N GLU A 284 -0.10 -14.12 5.55
CA GLU A 284 0.77 -14.79 4.57
C GLU A 284 0.90 -13.97 3.27
N ARG A 285 -0.13 -13.22 2.89
CA ARG A 285 -0.04 -12.28 1.76
C ARG A 285 0.89 -11.11 2.06
N LEU A 286 0.89 -10.58 3.29
CA LEU A 286 1.84 -9.55 3.73
C LEU A 286 3.28 -10.05 3.61
N ALA A 287 3.54 -11.29 4.02
CA ALA A 287 4.86 -11.89 4.00
C ALA A 287 5.47 -11.96 2.59
N ARG A 288 4.66 -12.22 1.56
CA ARG A 288 5.11 -12.30 0.16
C ARG A 288 5.44 -10.95 -0.50
N TYR A 289 4.99 -9.83 0.10
CA TYR A 289 5.19 -8.49 -0.47
C TYR A 289 6.32 -7.69 0.20
N VAL A 290 6.78 -8.10 1.37
CA VAL A 290 7.80 -7.39 2.17
C VAL A 290 9.17 -8.10 2.13
N ALA A 291 9.24 -9.35 1.66
CA ALA A 291 10.47 -10.12 1.49
C ALA A 291 11.23 -9.76 0.17
#